data_5179628703dee9f3c86301496471b4ac
#
_entry.id   5179628703dee9f3c86301496471b4ac
#
_cell.length_a   1.000
_cell.length_b   1.000
_cell.length_c   1.000
_cell.angle_alpha   90.00
_cell.angle_beta   90.00
_cell.angle_gamma   90.00
#
_symmetry.space_group_name_H-M   'P 1'
#
loop_
_entity.id
_entity.type
_entity.pdbx_description
1 polymer ?
#
loop_
_entity_poly.entity_id
_entity_poly.type
_entity_poly.pdbx_seq_one_letter_code
_entity_poly.pdbx_strand_id
1 'polypeptide(L)'
;MTTKLRMGMIGGGKDAFIGAVHRIALNMDGLIELCCGALSVTPEIAVESGKMLFLPDDRIYTSYEEMIKKESEMPEDKRIHFVTIVTPNFAHFAPAMMALEHGFNVVIEKPMTFTLDEAKQLQQKVEETGLMLCLTHTYTGYPMVKQARKMVADGAFGQIRKVWVEYPQGWLSKLSERE
;
A
#
# COMPACT_ATOMS: atom_id res chain seq x y z
N MET A 1 -25.79 -0.72 9.46
CA MET A 1 -24.34 -0.44 9.71
C MET A 1 -23.61 -0.92 8.46
N THR A 2 -22.83 -0.06 7.84
CA THR A 2 -21.97 -0.46 6.71
C THR A 2 -20.88 -1.37 7.22
N THR A 3 -20.74 -2.56 6.64
CA THR A 3 -19.66 -3.49 6.99
C THR A 3 -18.33 -2.86 6.59
N LYS A 4 -17.40 -2.75 7.54
CA LYS A 4 -16.05 -2.23 7.24
C LYS A 4 -15.27 -3.19 6.35
N LEU A 5 -14.42 -2.64 5.50
CA LEU A 5 -13.43 -3.41 4.76
C LEU A 5 -12.29 -3.81 5.71
N ARG A 6 -11.94 -5.09 5.70
CA ARG A 6 -10.87 -5.65 6.53
C ARG A 6 -9.54 -5.63 5.77
N MET A 7 -8.51 -5.07 6.37
CA MET A 7 -7.18 -4.89 5.79
C MET A 7 -6.13 -5.68 6.57
N GLY A 8 -5.21 -6.31 5.83
CA GLY A 8 -3.93 -6.78 6.36
C GLY A 8 -2.80 -5.84 5.95
N MET A 9 -1.76 -5.69 6.78
CA MET A 9 -0.61 -4.82 6.48
C MET A 9 0.71 -5.60 6.50
N ILE A 10 1.52 -5.41 5.46
CA ILE A 10 2.87 -5.97 5.34
C ILE A 10 3.88 -4.82 5.39
N GLY A 11 4.78 -4.87 6.37
CA GLY A 11 5.65 -3.75 6.73
C GLY A 11 4.92 -2.71 7.59
N GLY A 12 5.51 -1.55 7.75
CA GLY A 12 4.88 -0.41 8.43
C GLY A 12 4.76 -0.52 9.96
N GLY A 13 5.64 -1.31 10.60
CA GLY A 13 5.72 -1.40 12.05
C GLY A 13 6.16 -0.11 12.73
N LYS A 14 6.48 -0.18 14.03
CA LYS A 14 6.75 0.98 14.92
C LYS A 14 7.82 1.94 14.39
N ASP A 15 8.82 1.41 13.70
CA ASP A 15 9.96 2.19 13.21
C ASP A 15 9.80 2.65 11.74
N ALA A 16 8.64 2.38 11.12
CA ALA A 16 8.38 2.68 9.72
C ALA A 16 7.44 3.88 9.56
N PHE A 17 7.94 4.96 8.99
CA PHE A 17 7.20 6.21 8.78
C PHE A 17 5.91 6.02 7.97
N ILE A 18 6.00 5.37 6.80
CA ILE A 18 4.89 5.36 5.85
C ILE A 18 3.70 4.50 6.29
N GLY A 19 3.93 3.47 7.10
CA GLY A 19 2.87 2.64 7.64
C GLY A 19 1.85 3.43 8.49
N ALA A 20 2.33 4.36 9.31
CA ALA A 20 1.46 5.24 10.09
C ALA A 20 0.59 6.13 9.21
N VAL A 21 1.16 6.69 8.13
CA VAL A 21 0.43 7.52 7.16
C VAL A 21 -0.70 6.73 6.50
N HIS A 22 -0.42 5.50 6.06
CA HIS A 22 -1.45 4.61 5.49
C HIS A 22 -2.57 4.32 6.48
N ARG A 23 -2.23 3.97 7.73
CA ARG A 23 -3.25 3.69 8.76
C ARG A 23 -4.14 4.89 9.06
N ILE A 24 -3.58 6.10 9.11
CA ILE A 24 -4.35 7.34 9.28
C ILE A 24 -5.30 7.53 8.09
N ALA A 25 -4.78 7.46 6.86
CA ALA A 25 -5.56 7.67 5.65
C ALA A 25 -6.72 6.66 5.51
N LEU A 26 -6.44 5.38 5.75
CA LEU A 26 -7.42 4.30 5.63
C LEU A 26 -8.50 4.34 6.72
N ASN A 27 -8.19 4.89 7.88
CA ASN A 27 -9.14 5.00 9.00
C ASN A 27 -9.94 6.31 9.00
N MET A 28 -9.62 7.28 8.13
CA MET A 28 -10.18 8.63 8.16
C MET A 28 -11.71 8.65 8.05
N ASP A 29 -12.27 7.82 7.17
CA ASP A 29 -13.73 7.72 6.97
C ASP A 29 -14.39 6.61 7.80
N GLY A 30 -13.62 5.89 8.60
CA GLY A 30 -14.13 4.77 9.42
C GLY A 30 -14.65 3.56 8.63
N LEU A 31 -14.33 3.48 7.34
CA LEU A 31 -14.79 2.42 6.41
C LEU A 31 -13.86 1.21 6.36
N ILE A 32 -12.65 1.34 6.87
CA ILE A 32 -11.62 0.30 6.83
C ILE A 32 -11.12 0.04 8.24
N GLU A 33 -10.79 -1.22 8.53
CA GLU A 33 -10.14 -1.62 9.78
C GLU A 33 -8.91 -2.47 9.51
N LEU A 34 -7.85 -2.24 10.28
CA LEU A 34 -6.66 -3.08 10.29
C LEU A 34 -6.95 -4.31 11.15
N CYS A 35 -6.92 -5.49 10.52
CA CYS A 35 -7.26 -6.76 11.18
C CYS A 35 -6.07 -7.63 11.51
N CYS A 36 -4.99 -7.55 10.73
CA CYS A 36 -3.80 -8.36 10.89
C CYS A 36 -2.56 -7.67 10.33
N GLY A 37 -1.36 -8.20 10.63
CA GLY A 37 -0.15 -7.65 10.05
C GLY A 37 1.08 -8.52 10.20
N ALA A 38 1.95 -8.48 9.18
CA ALA A 38 3.34 -8.88 9.19
C ALA A 38 4.19 -7.61 9.14
N LEU A 39 4.32 -6.95 10.30
CA LEU A 39 4.70 -5.54 10.41
C LEU A 39 6.22 -5.30 10.39
N SER A 40 7.03 -6.34 10.48
CA SER A 40 8.49 -6.30 10.41
C SER A 40 9.03 -7.67 10.00
N VAL A 41 10.23 -7.66 9.40
CA VAL A 41 11.02 -8.90 9.16
C VAL A 41 11.67 -9.42 10.44
N THR A 42 11.77 -8.60 11.50
CA THR A 42 12.26 -8.99 12.81
C THR A 42 11.08 -9.43 13.67
N PRO A 43 11.00 -10.71 14.09
CA PRO A 43 9.82 -11.24 14.78
C PRO A 43 9.43 -10.47 16.04
N GLU A 44 10.39 -10.05 16.85
CA GLU A 44 10.16 -9.30 18.08
C GLU A 44 9.53 -7.94 17.80
N ILE A 45 10.02 -7.25 16.75
CA ILE A 45 9.49 -5.96 16.31
C ILE A 45 8.10 -6.14 15.69
N ALA A 46 7.87 -7.24 14.96
CA ALA A 46 6.56 -7.54 14.40
C ALA A 46 5.50 -7.72 15.51
N VAL A 47 5.83 -8.53 16.52
CA VAL A 47 4.94 -8.77 17.67
C VAL A 47 4.69 -7.49 18.47
N GLU A 48 5.73 -6.74 18.79
CA GLU A 48 5.60 -5.47 19.50
C GLU A 48 4.72 -4.47 18.72
N SER A 49 4.96 -4.33 17.42
CA SER A 49 4.18 -3.45 16.55
C SER A 49 2.71 -3.84 16.49
N GLY A 50 2.43 -5.15 16.39
CA GLY A 50 1.06 -5.66 16.38
C GLY A 50 0.32 -5.34 17.69
N LYS A 51 0.97 -5.55 18.83
CA LYS A 51 0.42 -5.20 20.14
C LYS A 51 0.16 -3.70 20.31
N MET A 52 1.08 -2.86 19.84
CA MET A 52 0.90 -1.39 19.85
C MET A 52 -0.31 -0.96 18.99
N LEU A 53 -0.65 -1.73 17.98
CA LEU A 53 -1.79 -1.48 17.09
C LEU A 53 -3.06 -2.22 17.53
N PHE A 54 -3.05 -2.85 18.69
CA PHE A 54 -4.17 -3.59 19.27
C PHE A 54 -4.68 -4.72 18.38
N LEU A 55 -3.80 -5.33 17.58
CA LEU A 55 -4.13 -6.52 16.81
C LEU A 55 -4.32 -7.73 17.73
N PRO A 56 -5.24 -8.66 17.40
CA PRO A 56 -5.35 -9.94 18.09
C PRO A 56 -4.03 -10.71 18.00
N ASP A 57 -3.63 -11.38 19.09
CA ASP A 57 -2.34 -12.10 19.14
C ASP A 57 -2.21 -13.19 18.05
N ASP A 58 -3.31 -13.83 17.69
CA ASP A 58 -3.39 -14.87 16.65
C ASP A 58 -3.38 -14.28 15.23
N ARG A 59 -3.41 -12.97 15.09
CA ARG A 59 -3.35 -12.23 13.80
C ARG A 59 -2.14 -11.29 13.69
N ILE A 60 -1.14 -11.50 14.56
CA ILE A 60 0.19 -10.87 14.45
C ILE A 60 1.14 -11.90 13.88
N TYR A 61 1.61 -11.65 12.68
CA TYR A 61 2.45 -12.59 11.93
C TYR A 61 3.89 -12.13 11.87
N THR A 62 4.82 -13.09 11.84
CA THR A 62 6.26 -12.82 11.74
C THR A 62 6.78 -12.83 10.31
N SER A 63 5.96 -13.28 9.36
CA SER A 63 6.24 -13.21 7.93
C SER A 63 4.98 -12.95 7.12
N TYR A 64 5.12 -12.38 5.93
CA TYR A 64 3.98 -12.13 5.03
C TYR A 64 3.45 -13.45 4.43
N GLU A 65 4.31 -14.44 4.26
CA GLU A 65 3.93 -15.76 3.75
C GLU A 65 2.95 -16.44 4.70
N GLU A 66 3.30 -16.43 6.00
CA GLU A 66 2.42 -16.97 7.04
C GLU A 66 1.09 -16.21 7.08
N MET A 67 1.15 -14.86 7.04
CA MET A 67 -0.03 -14.01 7.06
C MET A 67 -0.97 -14.33 5.88
N ILE A 68 -0.46 -14.26 4.66
CA ILE A 68 -1.27 -14.45 3.45
C ILE A 68 -1.91 -15.84 3.45
N LYS A 69 -1.14 -16.89 3.78
CA LYS A 69 -1.64 -18.26 3.82
C LYS A 69 -2.75 -18.42 4.85
N LYS A 70 -2.50 -18.06 6.10
CA LYS A 70 -3.50 -18.22 7.18
C LYS A 70 -4.76 -17.35 6.93
N GLU A 71 -4.58 -16.13 6.45
CA GLU A 71 -5.71 -15.25 6.14
C GLU A 71 -6.54 -15.80 4.96
N SER A 72 -5.93 -16.44 3.96
CA SER A 72 -6.65 -17.04 2.85
C SER A 72 -7.49 -18.27 3.25
N GLU A 73 -7.11 -18.95 4.32
CA GLU A 73 -7.82 -20.10 4.88
C GLU A 73 -8.97 -19.71 5.84
N MET A 74 -9.08 -18.42 6.22
CA MET A 74 -10.13 -17.96 7.11
C MET A 74 -11.51 -17.95 6.46
N PRO A 75 -12.59 -18.11 7.27
CA PRO A 75 -13.95 -17.90 6.81
C PRO A 75 -14.15 -16.49 6.21
N GLU A 76 -15.01 -16.39 5.20
CA GLU A 76 -15.23 -15.15 4.44
C GLU A 76 -15.63 -13.95 5.31
N ASP A 77 -16.38 -14.18 6.37
CA ASP A 77 -16.81 -13.16 7.33
C ASP A 77 -15.68 -12.62 8.21
N LYS A 78 -14.54 -13.32 8.30
CA LYS A 78 -13.35 -12.94 9.10
C LYS A 78 -12.13 -12.59 8.25
N ARG A 79 -12.02 -13.19 7.08
CA ARG A 79 -10.94 -13.02 6.12
C ARG A 79 -10.75 -11.55 5.75
N ILE A 80 -9.50 -11.12 5.55
CA ILE A 80 -9.20 -9.78 5.00
C ILE A 80 -9.68 -9.66 3.55
N HIS A 81 -10.01 -8.44 3.12
CA HIS A 81 -10.43 -8.16 1.75
C HIS A 81 -9.26 -7.73 0.87
N PHE A 82 -8.23 -7.13 1.49
CA PHE A 82 -7.05 -6.66 0.78
C PHE A 82 -5.84 -6.55 1.69
N VAL A 83 -4.67 -6.52 1.06
CA VAL A 83 -3.37 -6.35 1.72
C VAL A 83 -2.79 -4.99 1.33
N THR A 84 -2.27 -4.25 2.32
CA THR A 84 -1.50 -3.02 2.10
C THR A 84 -0.02 -3.32 2.31
N ILE A 85 0.81 -3.08 1.28
CA ILE A 85 2.24 -3.36 1.26
C ILE A 85 3.00 -2.04 1.34
N VAL A 86 3.74 -1.86 2.42
CA VAL A 86 4.51 -0.65 2.75
C VAL A 86 5.94 -0.99 3.18
N THR A 87 6.49 -2.02 2.56
CA THR A 87 7.86 -2.48 2.73
C THR A 87 8.85 -1.59 1.96
N PRO A 88 10.17 -1.77 2.07
CA PRO A 88 11.14 -1.19 1.14
C PRO A 88 10.90 -1.67 -0.31
N ASN A 89 11.25 -0.84 -1.30
CA ASN A 89 10.94 -1.04 -2.73
C ASN A 89 11.28 -2.44 -3.26
N PHE A 90 12.46 -2.98 -2.90
CA PHE A 90 12.91 -4.30 -3.34
C PHE A 90 12.06 -5.46 -2.81
N ALA A 91 11.25 -5.21 -1.77
CA ALA A 91 10.39 -6.20 -1.12
C ALA A 91 8.91 -5.99 -1.45
N HIS A 92 8.57 -5.31 -2.55
CA HIS A 92 7.19 -5.07 -2.98
C HIS A 92 6.62 -6.24 -3.78
N PHE A 93 7.40 -6.78 -4.72
CA PHE A 93 6.92 -7.73 -5.72
C PHE A 93 6.41 -9.04 -5.13
N ALA A 94 7.24 -9.73 -4.32
CA ALA A 94 6.91 -11.06 -3.83
C ALA A 94 5.61 -11.11 -2.98
N PRO A 95 5.41 -10.23 -1.98
CA PRO A 95 4.16 -10.23 -1.23
C PRO A 95 2.95 -9.79 -2.06
N ALA A 96 3.13 -8.90 -3.05
CA ALA A 96 2.04 -8.50 -3.94
C ALA A 96 1.59 -9.66 -4.84
N MET A 97 2.53 -10.36 -5.44
CA MET A 97 2.26 -11.55 -6.25
C MET A 97 1.54 -12.62 -5.44
N MET A 98 2.07 -12.95 -4.27
CA MET A 98 1.47 -13.96 -3.39
C MET A 98 0.06 -13.56 -2.92
N ALA A 99 -0.18 -12.29 -2.60
CA ALA A 99 -1.50 -11.81 -2.21
C ALA A 99 -2.53 -11.99 -3.32
N LEU A 100 -2.18 -11.62 -4.57
CA LEU A 100 -3.04 -11.82 -5.75
C LEU A 100 -3.31 -13.30 -6.00
N GLU A 101 -2.30 -14.17 -5.87
CA GLU A 101 -2.46 -15.64 -6.03
C GLU A 101 -3.38 -16.26 -4.99
N HIS A 102 -3.48 -15.65 -3.80
CA HIS A 102 -4.38 -16.11 -2.72
C HIS A 102 -5.73 -15.37 -2.69
N GLY A 103 -6.05 -14.62 -3.73
CA GLY A 103 -7.35 -13.97 -3.91
C GLY A 103 -7.54 -12.68 -3.13
N PHE A 104 -6.46 -12.00 -2.76
CA PHE A 104 -6.52 -10.68 -2.11
C PHE A 104 -6.27 -9.54 -3.08
N ASN A 105 -7.07 -8.49 -2.98
CA ASN A 105 -6.73 -7.21 -3.58
C ASN A 105 -5.48 -6.62 -2.92
N VAL A 106 -4.76 -5.76 -3.63
CA VAL A 106 -3.50 -5.19 -3.17
C VAL A 106 -3.51 -3.67 -3.22
N VAL A 107 -3.06 -3.03 -2.15
CA VAL A 107 -2.64 -1.63 -2.13
C VAL A 107 -1.12 -1.63 -1.91
N ILE A 108 -0.37 -0.99 -2.78
CA ILE A 108 1.10 -1.05 -2.75
C ILE A 108 1.71 0.35 -2.83
N GLU A 109 2.78 0.57 -2.05
CA GLU A 109 3.55 1.81 -2.09
C GLU A 109 4.33 1.98 -3.40
N LYS A 110 4.63 3.22 -3.69
CA LYS A 110 5.49 3.58 -4.84
C LYS A 110 6.99 3.37 -4.48
N PRO A 111 7.82 3.02 -5.44
CA PRO A 111 7.47 2.53 -6.77
C PRO A 111 6.82 1.15 -6.68
N MET A 112 5.99 0.79 -7.64
CA MET A 112 5.23 -0.47 -7.60
C MET A 112 6.12 -1.70 -7.43
N THR A 113 7.23 -1.73 -8.16
CA THR A 113 8.23 -2.81 -8.14
C THR A 113 9.63 -2.24 -8.31
N PHE A 114 10.63 -3.09 -8.15
CA PHE A 114 12.03 -2.72 -8.36
C PHE A 114 12.43 -2.74 -9.84
N THR A 115 11.84 -3.64 -10.64
CA THR A 115 12.10 -3.79 -12.06
C THR A 115 10.84 -3.70 -12.91
N LEU A 116 11.01 -3.39 -14.20
CA LEU A 116 9.92 -3.38 -15.18
C LEU A 116 9.34 -4.78 -15.40
N ASP A 117 10.17 -5.82 -15.37
CA ASP A 117 9.71 -7.20 -15.58
C ASP A 117 8.81 -7.68 -14.43
N GLU A 118 9.13 -7.32 -13.19
CA GLU A 118 8.24 -7.55 -12.04
C GLU A 118 6.89 -6.82 -12.22
N ALA A 119 6.93 -5.57 -12.70
CA ALA A 119 5.71 -4.81 -12.94
C ALA A 119 4.80 -5.46 -13.99
N LYS A 120 5.39 -5.98 -15.08
CA LYS A 120 4.65 -6.73 -16.11
C LYS A 120 4.04 -8.02 -15.57
N GLN A 121 4.77 -8.75 -14.71
CA GLN A 121 4.25 -9.95 -14.07
C GLN A 121 3.06 -9.64 -13.15
N LEU A 122 3.14 -8.56 -12.36
CA LEU A 122 1.99 -8.11 -11.54
C LEU A 122 0.81 -7.70 -12.42
N GLN A 123 1.05 -6.96 -13.51
CA GLN A 123 -0.01 -6.60 -14.45
C GLN A 123 -0.70 -7.85 -15.01
N GLN A 124 0.06 -8.82 -15.49
CA GLN A 124 -0.48 -10.08 -15.98
C GLN A 124 -1.30 -10.80 -14.90
N LYS A 125 -0.79 -10.85 -13.65
CA LYS A 125 -1.50 -11.51 -12.55
C LYS A 125 -2.82 -10.82 -12.21
N VAL A 126 -2.87 -9.50 -12.24
CA VAL A 126 -4.11 -8.72 -12.09
C VAL A 126 -5.12 -9.06 -13.18
N GLU A 127 -4.66 -9.14 -14.44
CA GLU A 127 -5.51 -9.52 -15.58
C GLU A 127 -6.05 -10.95 -15.45
N GLU A 128 -5.21 -11.91 -15.01
CA GLU A 128 -5.59 -13.31 -14.80
C GLU A 128 -6.61 -13.49 -13.66
N THR A 129 -6.42 -12.76 -12.56
CA THR A 129 -7.26 -12.94 -11.34
C THR A 129 -8.50 -12.05 -11.33
N GLY A 130 -8.51 -10.96 -12.09
CA GLY A 130 -9.55 -9.93 -12.03
C GLY A 130 -9.56 -9.13 -10.73
N LEU A 131 -8.53 -9.27 -9.88
CA LEU A 131 -8.38 -8.53 -8.64
C LEU A 131 -7.84 -7.13 -8.88
N MET A 132 -7.95 -6.27 -7.88
CA MET A 132 -7.44 -4.90 -7.94
C MET A 132 -6.04 -4.79 -7.36
N LEU A 133 -5.15 -4.06 -8.06
CA LEU A 133 -3.90 -3.55 -7.53
C LEU A 133 -3.93 -2.03 -7.60
N CYS A 134 -3.86 -1.39 -6.44
CA CYS A 134 -3.85 0.06 -6.29
C CYS A 134 -2.44 0.54 -5.92
N LEU A 135 -1.80 1.27 -6.82
CA LEU A 135 -0.51 1.93 -6.56
C LEU A 135 -0.74 3.31 -5.93
N THR A 136 -0.07 3.59 -4.81
CA THR A 136 -0.25 4.84 -4.06
C THR A 136 0.53 6.01 -4.68
N HIS A 137 0.03 6.54 -5.77
CA HIS A 137 0.47 7.80 -6.38
C HIS A 137 -0.24 8.99 -5.74
N THR A 138 0.15 9.36 -4.52
CA THR A 138 -0.53 10.35 -3.67
C THR A 138 -0.85 11.67 -4.38
N TYR A 139 0.09 12.20 -5.15
CA TYR A 139 -0.08 13.52 -5.79
C TYR A 139 -1.18 13.54 -6.85
N THR A 140 -1.47 12.43 -7.50
CA THR A 140 -2.57 12.35 -8.48
C THR A 140 -3.95 12.50 -7.83
N GLY A 141 -4.03 12.29 -6.52
CA GLY A 141 -5.24 12.44 -5.71
C GLY A 141 -5.53 13.88 -5.26
N TYR A 142 -4.58 14.79 -5.36
CA TYR A 142 -4.74 16.15 -4.85
C TYR A 142 -5.84 16.92 -5.61
N PRO A 143 -6.67 17.70 -4.89
CA PRO A 143 -7.79 18.44 -5.52
C PRO A 143 -7.34 19.32 -6.68
N MET A 144 -6.22 20.05 -6.53
CA MET A 144 -5.70 20.93 -7.59
C MET A 144 -5.20 20.18 -8.82
N VAL A 145 -4.66 18.96 -8.64
CA VAL A 145 -4.26 18.10 -9.77
C VAL A 145 -5.49 17.59 -10.52
N LYS A 146 -6.54 17.19 -9.80
CA LYS A 146 -7.83 16.82 -10.40
C LYS A 146 -8.48 18.00 -11.13
N GLN A 147 -8.41 19.19 -10.55
CA GLN A 147 -8.89 20.43 -11.18
C GLN A 147 -8.12 20.73 -12.47
N ALA A 148 -6.79 20.67 -12.44
CA ALA A 148 -5.95 20.87 -13.63
C ALA A 148 -6.29 19.87 -14.73
N ARG A 149 -6.44 18.58 -14.39
CA ARG A 149 -6.87 17.53 -15.31
C ARG A 149 -8.22 17.84 -15.96
N LYS A 150 -9.19 18.31 -15.18
CA LYS A 150 -10.52 18.68 -15.67
C LYS A 150 -10.42 19.85 -16.65
N MET A 151 -9.67 20.89 -16.31
CA MET A 151 -9.48 22.06 -17.16
C MET A 151 -8.81 21.72 -18.49
N VAL A 152 -7.84 20.81 -18.50
CA VAL A 152 -7.23 20.30 -19.74
C VAL A 152 -8.27 19.55 -20.58
N ALA A 153 -9.05 18.66 -19.96
CA ALA A 153 -10.07 17.88 -20.66
C ALA A 153 -11.18 18.76 -21.26
N ASP A 154 -11.53 19.85 -20.59
CA ASP A 154 -12.53 20.83 -21.06
C ASP A 154 -11.98 21.81 -22.12
N GLY A 155 -10.69 21.70 -22.47
CA GLY A 155 -10.06 22.57 -23.45
C GLY A 155 -9.80 24.02 -22.95
N ALA A 156 -9.86 24.25 -21.64
CA ALA A 156 -9.69 25.59 -21.05
C ALA A 156 -8.34 26.26 -21.39
N PHE A 157 -7.32 25.46 -21.70
CA PHE A 157 -5.99 25.93 -22.09
C PHE A 157 -5.73 25.87 -23.60
N GLY A 158 -6.74 25.50 -24.39
CA GLY A 158 -6.55 25.26 -25.82
C GLY A 158 -5.56 24.09 -26.09
N GLN A 159 -4.79 24.20 -27.18
CA GLN A 159 -3.79 23.22 -27.52
C GLN A 159 -2.57 23.33 -26.61
N ILE A 160 -2.31 22.31 -25.77
CA ILE A 160 -1.13 22.26 -24.92
C ILE A 160 0.13 22.12 -25.79
N ARG A 161 1.06 23.05 -25.68
CA ARG A 161 2.34 23.05 -26.43
C ARG A 161 3.52 22.64 -25.56
N LYS A 162 3.47 22.98 -24.26
CA LYS A 162 4.54 22.72 -23.30
C LYS A 162 3.97 22.57 -21.91
N VAL A 163 4.50 21.64 -21.15
CA VAL A 163 4.25 21.49 -19.71
C VAL A 163 5.56 21.74 -18.98
N TRP A 164 5.56 22.65 -18.01
CA TRP A 164 6.68 22.92 -17.13
C TRP A 164 6.29 22.48 -15.72
N VAL A 165 7.09 21.61 -15.10
CA VAL A 165 6.83 21.11 -13.75
C VAL A 165 8.07 21.33 -12.90
N GLU A 166 7.89 21.93 -11.73
CA GLU A 166 8.93 22.09 -10.71
C GLU A 166 8.45 21.47 -9.40
N TYR A 167 9.33 20.70 -8.78
CA TYR A 167 9.07 20.09 -7.49
C TYR A 167 10.31 20.19 -6.58
N PRO A 168 10.61 21.39 -6.06
CA PRO A 168 11.76 21.60 -5.19
C PRO A 168 11.57 20.87 -3.86
N GLN A 169 12.56 20.07 -3.46
CA GLN A 169 12.59 19.27 -2.23
C GLN A 169 13.59 19.86 -1.25
N GLY A 170 13.13 20.32 -0.09
CA GLY A 170 13.98 20.93 0.94
C GLY A 170 14.91 19.94 1.66
N TRP A 171 14.55 18.66 1.71
CA TRP A 171 15.32 17.64 2.44
C TRP A 171 16.71 17.36 1.83
N LEU A 172 16.91 17.64 0.54
CA LEU A 172 18.21 17.54 -0.13
C LEU A 172 19.05 18.82 -0.03
N SER A 173 18.63 19.83 0.73
CA SER A 173 19.41 21.07 0.94
C SER A 173 20.57 20.89 1.91
N LYS A 174 20.69 19.76 2.57
CA LYS A 174 21.79 19.37 3.46
C LYS A 174 22.52 18.15 2.93
N LEU A 175 23.78 17.95 3.34
CA LEU A 175 24.59 16.77 3.00
C LEU A 175 24.10 15.56 3.80
N SER A 176 22.91 15.06 3.49
CA SER A 176 22.27 13.93 4.18
C SER A 176 22.93 12.57 3.88
N GLU A 177 23.77 12.48 2.85
CA GLU A 177 24.53 11.26 2.54
C GLU A 177 25.69 11.00 3.53
N ARG A 178 25.86 11.85 4.52
CA ARG A 178 26.87 11.70 5.59
C ARG A 178 26.26 11.44 6.97
N GLU A 179 24.97 11.36 7.07
CA GLU A 179 24.20 10.97 8.26
C GLU A 179 23.82 9.47 8.15
#